data_2831bb010e6ef7bf3db5b8587a4206ae
#
_entry.id   2831bb010e6ef7bf3db5b8587a4206ae
#
_cell.length_a   1.000
_cell.length_b   1.000
_cell.length_c   1.000
_cell.angle_alpha   90.00
_cell.angle_beta   90.00
_cell.angle_gamma   90.00
#
_symmetry.space_group_name_H-M   'P 1'
#
loop_
_entity.id
_entity.type
_entity.pdbx_description
1 polymer ?
#
loop_
_entity_poly.entity_id
_entity_poly.type
_entity_poly.pdbx_seq_one_letter_code
_entity_poly.pdbx_strand_id
1 'polypeptide(L)' 'MTVANKAVEIILHVDETLGESRRNDLTDALKSKAGIRSAEFCPLRYHLMLVSYDRDNLTSQNILHQVKNQSVHAQLIGPV' A
#
# COMPACT_ATOMS: atom_id res chain seq x y z
N MET A 1 18.21 3.53 -22.29
CA MET A 1 17.45 3.08 -22.12
C MET A 1 16.52 3.53 -21.48
N THR A 2 15.66 3.68 -21.62
CA THR A 2 14.78 4.01 -20.86
C THR A 2 14.05 3.02 -20.38
N VAL A 3 13.92 2.92 -19.26
CA VAL A 3 13.15 2.01 -18.71
C VAL A 3 11.82 2.43 -18.66
N ALA A 4 10.95 1.69 -19.15
CA ALA A 4 9.58 1.98 -18.97
C ALA A 4 9.28 1.89 -17.53
N ASN A 5 8.85 2.95 -16.97
CA ASN A 5 8.52 2.96 -15.59
C ASN A 5 7.10 2.44 -15.45
N LYS A 6 6.97 1.23 -14.98
CA LYS A 6 5.66 0.62 -14.81
C LYS A 6 5.15 0.71 -13.39
N ALA A 7 5.85 1.43 -12.56
CA ALA A 7 5.39 1.62 -11.19
C ALA A 7 4.21 2.58 -11.18
N VAL A 8 3.20 2.25 -10.42
CA VAL A 8 2.08 3.13 -10.19
C VAL A 8 1.90 3.29 -8.70
N GLU A 9 1.31 4.38 -8.31
CA GLU A 9 1.10 4.68 -6.92
C GLU A 9 -0.38 4.75 -6.63
N ILE A 10 -0.80 4.17 -5.52
CA ILE A 10 -2.18 4.25 -5.09
C ILE A 10 -2.22 4.73 -3.65
N ILE A 11 -3.37 5.26 -3.27
CA ILE A 11 -3.60 5.70 -1.91
C ILE A 11 -4.72 4.85 -1.34
N LEU A 12 -4.48 4.31 -0.15
CA LEU A 12 -5.46 3.53 0.57
C LEU A 12 -5.84 4.28 1.84
N HIS A 13 -7.11 4.24 2.18
CA HIS A 13 -7.58 4.78 3.45
C HIS A 13 -7.79 3.60 4.40
N VAL A 14 -7.12 3.65 5.54
CA VAL A 14 -7.25 2.63 6.57
C VAL A 14 -8.22 3.17 7.62
N ASP A 15 -9.29 2.44 7.85
CA ASP A 15 -10.36 2.94 8.72
C ASP A 15 -9.98 2.96 10.19
N GLU A 16 -9.16 2.02 10.62
CA GLU A 16 -8.77 1.94 12.02
C GLU A 16 -7.66 2.93 12.35
N THR A 17 -7.61 3.35 13.59
CA THR A 17 -6.49 4.15 14.07
C THR A 17 -5.43 3.17 14.57
N LEU A 18 -4.41 2.95 13.78
CA LEU A 18 -3.35 2.02 14.12
C LEU A 18 -2.22 2.71 14.84
N GLY A 19 -1.68 2.06 15.86
CA GLY A 19 -0.47 2.54 16.50
C GLY A 19 0.73 2.34 15.60
N GLU A 20 1.85 2.91 15.98
CA GLU A 20 3.07 2.86 15.18
C GLU A 20 3.51 1.43 14.88
N SER A 21 3.45 0.56 15.87
CA SER A 21 3.86 -0.82 15.70
C SER A 21 3.00 -1.53 14.65
N ARG A 22 1.69 -1.33 14.70
CA ARG A 22 0.79 -1.96 13.74
C ARG A 22 0.99 -1.37 12.33
N ARG A 23 1.22 -0.06 12.25
CA ARG A 23 1.50 0.55 10.95
C ARG A 23 2.76 -0.04 10.34
N ASN A 24 3.79 -0.24 11.14
CA ASN A 24 5.04 -0.84 10.66
C ASN A 24 4.83 -2.27 10.23
N ASP A 25 4.06 -3.04 10.99
CA ASP A 25 3.77 -4.42 10.62
C ASP A 25 3.05 -4.48 9.28
N LEU A 26 2.10 -3.60 9.06
CA LEU A 26 1.33 -3.58 7.83
C LEU A 26 2.21 -3.20 6.64
N THR A 27 3.03 -2.16 6.77
CA THR A 27 3.91 -1.76 5.68
C THR A 27 4.96 -2.83 5.40
N ASP A 28 5.48 -3.48 6.43
CA ASP A 28 6.45 -4.56 6.25
C ASP A 28 5.82 -5.75 5.54
N ALA A 29 4.59 -6.09 5.90
CA ALA A 29 3.89 -7.18 5.24
C ALA A 29 3.69 -6.89 3.75
N LEU A 30 3.38 -5.64 3.41
CA LEU A 30 3.24 -5.26 2.02
C LEU A 30 4.58 -5.28 1.29
N LYS A 31 5.61 -4.74 1.91
CA LYS A 31 6.92 -4.68 1.27
C LYS A 31 7.50 -6.06 1.00
N SER A 32 7.09 -7.06 1.76
CA SER A 32 7.58 -8.41 1.55
C SER A 32 6.94 -9.07 0.33
N LYS A 33 5.90 -8.47 -0.24
CA LYS A 33 5.24 -9.06 -1.40
C LYS A 33 5.96 -8.65 -2.67
N ALA A 34 6.19 -9.64 -3.55
CA ALA A 34 6.86 -9.35 -4.83
C ALA A 34 6.04 -8.34 -5.62
N GLY A 35 6.70 -7.38 -6.22
CA GLY A 35 6.05 -6.35 -7.02
C GLY A 35 5.74 -5.08 -6.26
N ILE A 36 5.80 -5.08 -4.94
CA ILE A 36 5.63 -3.86 -4.15
C ILE A 36 6.98 -3.14 -4.11
N ARG A 37 7.00 -1.90 -4.55
CA ARG A 37 8.21 -1.09 -4.53
C ARG A 37 8.36 -0.31 -3.24
N SER A 38 7.26 0.22 -2.73
CA SER A 38 7.28 0.92 -1.45
C SER A 38 5.90 0.92 -0.83
N ALA A 39 5.85 1.06 0.47
CA ALA A 39 4.60 1.18 1.20
C ALA A 39 4.91 2.01 2.44
N GLU A 40 4.14 3.07 2.64
CA GLU A 40 4.36 3.93 3.80
C GLU A 40 3.08 4.66 4.15
N PHE A 41 2.95 5.02 5.41
CA PHE A 41 1.84 5.86 5.84
C PHE A 41 2.25 7.32 5.71
N CYS A 42 1.28 8.16 5.39
CA CYS A 42 1.53 9.59 5.32
C CYS A 42 1.86 10.10 6.71
N PRO A 43 2.97 10.82 6.90
CA PRO A 43 3.38 11.23 8.24
C PRO A 43 2.39 12.10 8.98
N LEU A 44 1.59 12.88 8.25
CA LEU A 44 0.63 13.76 8.88
C LEU A 44 -0.78 13.20 8.86
N ARG A 45 -0.99 12.08 8.19
CA ARG A 45 -2.31 11.48 8.07
C ARG A 45 -2.18 9.98 8.15
N TYR A 46 -2.19 9.47 9.35
CA TYR A 46 -1.92 8.05 9.58
C TYR A 46 -3.00 7.10 9.08
N HIS A 47 -4.10 7.61 8.56
CA HIS A 47 -5.10 6.79 7.91
C HIS A 47 -4.82 6.63 6.41
N LEU A 48 -3.87 7.39 5.87
CA LEU A 48 -3.55 7.31 4.45
C LEU A 48 -2.25 6.56 4.25
N MET A 49 -2.30 5.54 3.41
CA MET A 49 -1.12 4.75 3.10
C MET A 49 -0.86 4.85 1.61
N LEU A 50 0.39 5.15 1.26
CA LEU A 50 0.80 5.22 -0.12
C LEU A 50 1.55 3.96 -0.47
N VAL A 51 1.17 3.33 -1.57
CA VAL A 51 1.82 2.11 -2.02
C VAL A 51 2.22 2.30 -3.48
N SER A 52 3.48 2.03 -3.76
CA SER A 52 3.98 2.03 -5.13
C SER A 52 4.26 0.57 -5.51
N TYR A 53 3.80 0.17 -6.67
CA TYR A 53 3.92 -1.22 -7.07
C TYR A 53 4.10 -1.33 -8.58
N ASP A 54 4.56 -2.50 -9.01
CA ASP A 54 4.77 -2.79 -10.41
C ASP A 54 3.45 -3.33 -10.98
N ARG A 55 2.83 -2.59 -11.87
CA ARG A 55 1.53 -2.96 -12.41
C ARG A 55 1.56 -4.20 -13.30
N ASP A 56 2.73 -4.63 -13.71
CA ASP A 56 2.85 -5.86 -14.46
C ASP A 56 2.72 -7.10 -13.57
N ASN A 57 3.00 -6.93 -12.28
CA ASN A 57 2.96 -8.03 -11.33
C ASN A 57 1.73 -8.01 -10.44
N LEU A 58 1.18 -6.83 -10.19
CA LEU A 58 0.10 -6.67 -9.23
C LEU A 58 -0.96 -5.74 -9.77
N THR A 59 -2.14 -5.82 -9.18
CA THR A 59 -3.19 -4.84 -9.42
C THR A 59 -3.51 -4.14 -8.12
N SER A 60 -4.19 -3.03 -8.20
CA SER A 60 -4.63 -2.31 -6.99
C SER A 60 -5.53 -3.19 -6.12
N GLN A 61 -6.33 -4.06 -6.75
CA GLN A 61 -7.19 -4.97 -6.00
C GLN A 61 -6.39 -6.01 -5.23
N ASN A 62 -5.27 -6.49 -5.80
CA ASN A 62 -4.39 -7.40 -5.09
C ASN A 62 -3.85 -6.74 -3.82
N ILE A 63 -3.47 -5.47 -3.93
CA ILE A 63 -2.90 -4.75 -2.81
C ILE A 63 -3.96 -4.50 -1.74
N LEU A 64 -5.15 -4.08 -2.15
CA LEU A 64 -6.24 -3.89 -1.22
C LEU A 64 -6.57 -5.19 -0.47
N HIS A 65 -6.60 -6.29 -1.21
CA HIS A 65 -6.87 -7.59 -0.62
C HIS A 65 -5.80 -7.97 0.39
N GLN A 66 -4.54 -7.70 0.08
CA GLN A 66 -3.44 -7.97 0.98
C GLN A 66 -3.55 -7.16 2.27
N VAL A 67 -3.95 -5.91 2.16
CA VAL A 67 -4.16 -5.06 3.34
C VAL A 67 -5.29 -5.63 4.19
N LYS A 68 -6.38 -6.02 3.56
CA LYS A 68 -7.52 -6.58 4.29
C LYS A 68 -7.14 -7.90 4.98
N ASN A 69 -6.23 -8.66 4.40
CA ASN A 69 -5.78 -9.90 5.02
C ASN A 69 -4.99 -9.67 6.31
N GLN A 70 -4.59 -8.44 6.58
CA GLN A 70 -3.93 -8.09 7.82
C GLN A 70 -4.93 -7.68 8.90
N SER A 71 -6.19 -8.00 8.70
CA SER A 71 -7.27 -7.70 9.64
C SER A 71 -7.49 -6.20 9.78
N VAL A 72 -7.39 -5.49 8.67
CA VAL A 72 -7.54 -4.04 8.64
C VAL A 72 -8.61 -3.71 7.62
N HIS A 73 -9.47 -2.76 7.95
CA HIS A 73 -10.46 -2.26 7.00
C HIS A 73 -9.85 -1.12 6.21
N ALA A 74 -9.84 -1.26 4.92
CA ALA A 74 -9.22 -0.26 4.05
C ALA A 74 -10.01 -0.09 2.78
N GLN A 75 -9.85 1.07 2.16
CA GLN A 75 -10.50 1.41 0.90
C GLN A 75 -9.50 2.06 -0.03
N LEU A 76 -9.67 1.79 -1.33
CA LEU A 76 -8.89 2.51 -2.31
C LEU A 76 -9.52 3.86 -2.50
N ILE A 77 -8.75 4.91 -2.32
CA ILE A 77 -9.28 6.25 -2.55
C ILE A 77 -8.63 6.92 -3.74
N GLY A 78 -7.71 6.24 -4.38
CA GLY A 78 -7.31 6.72 -5.67
C GLY A 78 -6.05 6.12 -6.13
N PRO A 79 -5.95 6.05 -7.46
CA PRO A 79 -4.66 6.12 -8.07
C PRO A 79 -4.28 7.58 -8.07
N VAL A 80 -3.05 7.81 -8.06
CA VAL A 80 -2.55 9.17 -8.09
C VAL A 80 -2.04 9.48 -9.47
#